data_6e1db8d2fde5519eb5322b37cdb8827b
#
_entry.id   6e1db8d2fde5519eb5322b37cdb8827b
#
_cell.length_a   1.000
_cell.length_b   1.000
_cell.length_c   1.000
_cell.angle_alpha   90.00
_cell.angle_beta   90.00
_cell.angle_gamma   90.00
#
_symmetry.space_group_name_H-M   'P 1'
#
loop_
_entity.id
_entity.type
_entity.pdbx_description
1 polymer ?
#
loop_
_entity_poly.entity_id
_entity_poly.type
_entity_poly.pdbx_seq_one_letter_code
_entity_poly.pdbx_strand_id
1 'polypeptide(L)'
;MPEYLIAFNDEWVPAHTSEQIEAKAAAAAAVLDQMRAAGVLVYANGAIDRSTVVCSVVAVEGAAVVSDGAYVESAEHLGGFTIVDVADDDAARDWASRLAVALDWPQEVHRFPGPGQRQVTALHRVLRSHGRPDNRGPFRQRR
;
A
#
# COMPACT_ATOMS: atom_id res chain seq x y z
N MET A 1 -5.92 -18.53 7.62
CA MET A 1 -4.63 -18.47 6.91
C MET A 1 -4.10 -17.04 7.04
N PRO A 2 -2.81 -16.78 6.99
CA PRO A 2 -2.31 -15.41 7.07
C PRO A 2 -2.68 -14.58 5.85
N GLU A 3 -2.89 -13.29 6.07
CA GLU A 3 -3.16 -12.34 5.02
C GLU A 3 -1.88 -11.57 4.64
N TYR A 4 -1.79 -11.22 3.38
CA TYR A 4 -0.65 -10.51 2.80
C TYR A 4 -1.11 -9.32 1.98
N LEU A 5 -0.33 -8.26 2.02
CA LEU A 5 -0.44 -7.12 1.13
C LEU A 5 0.59 -7.26 0.01
N ILE A 6 0.14 -7.26 -1.23
CA ILE A 6 0.96 -7.14 -2.42
C ILE A 6 0.73 -5.75 -2.96
N ALA A 7 1.76 -4.92 -3.03
CA ALA A 7 1.61 -3.50 -3.33
C ALA A 7 2.71 -3.01 -4.27
N PHE A 8 2.43 -1.91 -4.94
CA PHE A 8 3.41 -1.15 -5.72
C PHE A 8 3.22 0.34 -5.50
N ASN A 9 4.30 1.08 -5.65
CA ASN A 9 4.26 2.54 -5.68
C ASN A 9 4.06 3.05 -7.10
N ASP A 10 3.37 4.16 -7.23
CA ASP A 10 3.08 4.79 -8.50
C ASP A 10 4.37 5.13 -9.29
N GLU A 11 5.42 5.52 -8.60
CA GLU A 11 6.74 5.85 -9.19
C GLU A 11 7.47 4.64 -9.78
N TRP A 12 7.09 3.42 -9.42
CA TRP A 12 7.67 2.19 -10.00
C TRP A 12 7.04 1.83 -11.35
N VAL A 13 5.94 2.48 -11.70
CA VAL A 13 5.21 2.24 -12.95
C VAL A 13 5.87 3.03 -14.08
N PRO A 14 6.41 2.34 -15.12
CA PRO A 14 6.99 3.03 -16.27
C PRO A 14 5.94 3.83 -17.02
N ALA A 15 6.39 4.81 -17.82
CA ALA A 15 5.50 5.52 -18.72
C ALA A 15 4.91 4.56 -19.76
N HIS A 16 3.59 4.62 -19.93
CA HIS A 16 2.84 3.79 -20.86
C HIS A 16 1.89 4.59 -21.71
N THR A 17 1.60 4.10 -22.91
CA THR A 17 0.47 4.57 -23.71
C THR A 17 -0.85 4.07 -23.10
N SER A 18 -1.97 4.69 -23.44
CA SER A 18 -3.29 4.24 -22.99
C SER A 18 -3.57 2.78 -23.39
N GLU A 19 -3.16 2.38 -24.59
CA GLU A 19 -3.30 1.00 -25.07
C GLU A 19 -2.48 0.00 -24.22
N GLN A 20 -1.25 0.36 -23.86
CA GLN A 20 -0.40 -0.45 -22.99
C GLN A 20 -1.00 -0.59 -21.59
N ILE A 21 -1.55 0.48 -21.03
CA ILE A 21 -2.22 0.45 -19.72
C ILE A 21 -3.45 -0.46 -19.77
N GLU A 22 -4.27 -0.38 -20.81
CA GLU A 22 -5.42 -1.26 -20.98
C GLU A 22 -5.02 -2.72 -21.07
N ALA A 23 -3.97 -3.04 -21.82
CA ALA A 23 -3.45 -4.41 -21.92
C ALA A 23 -2.93 -4.94 -20.59
N LYS A 24 -2.24 -4.12 -19.81
CA LYS A 24 -1.75 -4.48 -18.47
C LYS A 24 -2.90 -4.62 -17.47
N ALA A 25 -3.89 -3.76 -17.52
CA ALA A 25 -5.09 -3.86 -16.71
C ALA A 25 -5.85 -5.18 -16.99
N ALA A 26 -5.96 -5.57 -18.25
CA ALA A 26 -6.57 -6.85 -18.64
C ALA A 26 -5.76 -8.05 -18.15
N ALA A 27 -4.43 -8.00 -18.26
CA ALA A 27 -3.55 -9.05 -17.76
C ALA A 27 -3.61 -9.17 -16.22
N ALA A 28 -3.63 -8.07 -15.51
CA ALA A 28 -3.81 -8.06 -14.05
C ALA A 28 -5.19 -8.58 -13.65
N ALA A 29 -6.25 -8.19 -14.37
CA ALA A 29 -7.60 -8.68 -14.12
C ALA A 29 -7.69 -10.21 -14.26
N ALA A 30 -6.98 -10.79 -15.21
CA ALA A 30 -6.92 -12.24 -15.37
C ALA A 30 -6.26 -12.93 -14.17
N VAL A 31 -5.21 -12.36 -13.59
CA VAL A 31 -4.59 -12.87 -12.35
C VAL A 31 -5.56 -12.74 -11.17
N LEU A 32 -6.25 -11.61 -11.04
CA LEU A 32 -7.26 -11.42 -9.99
C LEU A 32 -8.41 -12.43 -10.11
N ASP A 33 -8.82 -12.76 -11.32
CA ASP A 33 -9.83 -13.80 -11.56
C ASP A 33 -9.33 -15.19 -11.14
N GLN A 34 -8.06 -15.50 -11.37
CA GLN A 34 -7.43 -16.72 -10.86
C GLN A 34 -7.42 -16.73 -9.32
N MET A 35 -7.12 -15.61 -8.68
CA MET A 35 -7.17 -15.48 -7.22
C MET A 35 -8.59 -15.68 -6.67
N ARG A 36 -9.59 -15.13 -7.34
CA ARG A 36 -11.01 -15.33 -6.97
C ARG A 36 -11.43 -16.80 -7.11
N ALA A 37 -11.03 -17.44 -8.20
CA ALA A 37 -11.31 -18.86 -8.43
C ALA A 37 -10.63 -19.76 -7.41
N ALA A 38 -9.44 -19.40 -6.96
CA ALA A 38 -8.71 -20.09 -5.88
C ALA A 38 -9.23 -19.76 -4.47
N GLY A 39 -10.13 -18.80 -4.32
CA GLY A 39 -10.69 -18.38 -3.05
C GLY A 39 -9.73 -17.60 -2.15
N VAL A 40 -8.68 -17.00 -2.72
CA VAL A 40 -7.61 -16.33 -1.94
C VAL A 40 -7.69 -14.81 -1.98
N LEU A 41 -8.43 -14.23 -2.91
CA LEU A 41 -8.54 -12.76 -3.03
C LEU A 41 -9.42 -12.18 -1.94
N VAL A 42 -8.89 -11.25 -1.16
CA VAL A 42 -9.64 -10.45 -0.19
C VAL A 42 -10.09 -9.13 -0.80
N TYR A 43 -9.16 -8.36 -1.37
CA TYR A 43 -9.45 -7.09 -2.01
C TYR A 43 -8.31 -6.68 -2.93
N ALA A 44 -8.62 -5.93 -3.98
CA ALA A 44 -7.62 -5.34 -4.85
C ALA A 44 -8.08 -3.99 -5.40
N ASN A 45 -7.15 -3.07 -5.53
CA ASN A 45 -7.34 -1.80 -6.23
C ASN A 45 -6.00 -1.33 -6.79
N GLY A 46 -5.94 -1.09 -8.08
CA GLY A 46 -4.73 -0.68 -8.80
C GLY A 46 -4.76 0.75 -9.34
N ALA A 47 -5.72 1.57 -8.88
CA ALA A 47 -5.95 2.92 -9.40
C ALA A 47 -5.79 3.99 -8.31
N ILE A 48 -4.72 3.89 -7.54
CA ILE A 48 -4.38 4.87 -6.52
C ILE A 48 -3.18 5.69 -7.02
N ASP A 49 -3.22 6.96 -6.84
CA ASP A 49 -2.10 7.87 -7.09
C ASP A 49 -2.18 9.08 -6.13
N ARG A 50 -1.24 10.01 -6.27
CA ARG A 50 -1.23 11.20 -5.42
C ARG A 50 -2.49 12.06 -5.55
N SER A 51 -3.18 12.01 -6.69
CA SER A 51 -4.41 12.77 -6.92
C SER A 51 -5.62 12.19 -6.20
N THR A 52 -5.55 10.93 -5.80
CA THR A 52 -6.64 10.25 -5.08
C THR A 52 -6.64 10.51 -3.57
N VAL A 53 -5.66 11.22 -3.04
CA VAL A 53 -5.64 11.63 -1.63
C VAL A 53 -6.76 12.63 -1.37
N VAL A 54 -7.68 12.27 -0.50
CA VAL A 54 -8.82 13.12 -0.13
C VAL A 54 -8.40 14.16 0.89
N CYS A 55 -7.76 13.70 1.96
CA CYS A 55 -7.31 14.57 3.05
C CYS A 55 -6.26 13.86 3.91
N SER A 56 -5.63 14.61 4.77
CA SER A 56 -4.87 14.11 5.91
C SER A 56 -5.52 14.56 7.23
N VAL A 57 -5.41 13.74 8.26
CA VAL A 57 -5.97 14.01 9.56
C VAL A 57 -4.90 13.81 10.62
N VAL A 58 -4.70 14.80 11.46
CA VAL A 58 -3.77 14.74 12.60
C VAL A 58 -4.49 15.02 13.90
N ALA A 59 -4.00 14.45 14.99
CA ALA A 59 -4.47 14.78 16.32
C ALA A 59 -3.62 15.91 16.91
N VAL A 60 -4.26 16.98 17.31
CA VAL A 60 -3.64 18.13 18.00
C VAL A 60 -4.38 18.35 19.31
N GLU A 61 -3.68 18.18 20.42
CA GLU A 61 -4.26 18.35 21.78
C GLU A 61 -5.58 17.58 21.99
N GLY A 62 -5.65 16.36 21.44
CA GLY A 62 -6.81 15.48 21.56
C GLY A 62 -7.95 15.76 20.57
N ALA A 63 -7.80 16.74 19.68
CA ALA A 63 -8.76 17.05 18.63
C ALA A 63 -8.24 16.66 17.25
N ALA A 64 -9.12 16.19 16.37
CA ALA A 64 -8.77 15.91 14.99
C ALA A 64 -8.69 17.21 14.18
N VAL A 65 -7.60 17.37 13.45
CA VAL A 65 -7.41 18.47 12.48
C VAL A 65 -7.30 17.85 11.09
N VAL A 66 -8.20 18.26 10.21
CA VAL A 66 -8.28 17.79 8.83
C VAL A 66 -7.66 18.83 7.90
N SER A 67 -6.80 18.37 7.00
CA SER A 67 -6.17 19.20 5.96
C SER A 67 -6.35 18.54 4.61
N ASP A 68 -6.56 19.33 3.56
CA ASP A 68 -6.63 18.82 2.20
C ASP A 68 -5.27 18.26 1.74
N GLY A 69 -5.32 17.15 1.02
CA GLY A 69 -4.14 16.52 0.45
C GLY A 69 -3.34 15.65 1.41
N ALA A 70 -2.12 15.32 1.03
CA ALA A 70 -1.23 14.42 1.76
C ALA A 70 -0.67 15.09 3.02
N TYR A 71 -0.43 14.26 4.04
CA TYR A 71 0.19 14.71 5.30
C TYR A 71 1.62 15.21 5.11
N VAL A 72 2.37 14.54 4.27
CA VAL A 72 3.77 14.89 3.94
C VAL A 72 3.95 14.81 2.43
N GLU A 73 4.67 15.76 1.85
CA GLU A 73 5.17 15.62 0.48
C GLU A 73 6.21 14.50 0.45
N SER A 74 5.97 13.49 -0.38
CA SER A 74 6.77 12.29 -0.52
C SER A 74 7.12 12.05 -1.97
N ALA A 75 8.28 11.42 -2.23
CA ALA A 75 8.64 10.93 -3.54
C ALA A 75 7.97 9.59 -3.88
N GLU A 76 7.42 8.91 -2.89
CA GLU A 76 6.81 7.60 -3.03
C GLU A 76 5.32 7.65 -2.66
N HIS A 77 4.48 7.19 -3.58
CA HIS A 77 3.03 7.16 -3.42
C HIS A 77 2.51 5.77 -3.71
N LEU A 78 1.59 5.29 -2.88
CA LEU A 78 0.92 4.02 -3.13
C LEU A 78 0.16 4.10 -4.47
N GLY A 79 0.48 3.17 -5.37
CA GLY A 79 -0.16 3.08 -6.69
C GLY A 79 -1.26 2.04 -6.77
N GLY A 80 -1.14 0.99 -5.98
CA GLY A 80 -2.14 -0.07 -5.90
C GLY A 80 -1.75 -1.18 -4.96
N PHE A 81 -2.72 -2.00 -4.61
CA PHE A 81 -2.48 -3.14 -3.74
C PHE A 81 -3.50 -4.25 -3.96
N THR A 82 -3.08 -5.45 -3.54
CA THR A 82 -3.92 -6.65 -3.51
C THR A 82 -3.74 -7.31 -2.14
N ILE A 83 -4.83 -7.63 -1.49
CA ILE A 83 -4.80 -8.41 -0.24
C ILE A 83 -5.22 -9.82 -0.55
N VAL A 84 -4.39 -10.79 -0.15
CA VAL A 84 -4.64 -12.21 -0.32
C VAL A 84 -4.58 -12.94 1.01
N ASP A 85 -5.41 -13.95 1.16
CA ASP A 85 -5.42 -14.89 2.29
C ASP A 85 -4.91 -16.24 1.78
N VAL A 86 -3.68 -16.58 2.12
CA VAL A 86 -2.96 -17.76 1.59
C VAL A 86 -2.23 -18.51 2.69
N ALA A 87 -1.80 -19.73 2.38
CA ALA A 87 -1.25 -20.66 3.37
C ALA A 87 0.07 -20.18 3.98
N ASP A 88 0.96 -19.58 3.20
CA ASP A 88 2.32 -19.22 3.61
C ASP A 88 2.94 -18.15 2.72
N ASP A 89 4.16 -17.74 3.08
CA ASP A 89 4.94 -16.75 2.34
C ASP A 89 5.21 -17.17 0.88
N ASP A 90 5.43 -18.45 0.63
CA ASP A 90 5.70 -18.95 -0.72
C ASP A 90 4.48 -18.83 -1.63
N ALA A 91 3.30 -19.13 -1.12
CA ALA A 91 2.05 -18.91 -1.84
C ALA A 91 1.82 -17.40 -2.14
N ALA A 92 2.12 -16.52 -1.19
CA ALA A 92 2.06 -15.07 -1.41
C ALA A 92 3.05 -14.59 -2.47
N ARG A 93 4.29 -15.10 -2.45
CA ARG A 93 5.30 -14.81 -3.49
C ARG A 93 4.87 -15.28 -4.86
N ASP A 94 4.25 -16.44 -4.96
CA ASP A 94 3.76 -16.97 -6.23
C ASP A 94 2.69 -16.04 -6.85
N TRP A 95 1.73 -15.62 -6.08
CA TRP A 95 0.71 -14.67 -6.54
C TRP A 95 1.29 -13.30 -6.90
N ALA A 96 2.21 -12.78 -6.09
CA ALA A 96 2.90 -11.53 -6.39
C ALA A 96 3.74 -11.63 -7.67
N SER A 97 4.37 -12.77 -7.91
CA SER A 97 5.14 -13.02 -9.13
C SER A 97 4.26 -13.00 -10.38
N ARG A 98 3.06 -13.57 -10.30
CA ARG A 98 2.09 -13.53 -11.41
C ARG A 98 1.63 -12.08 -11.69
N LEU A 99 1.36 -11.29 -10.65
CA LEU A 99 1.02 -9.88 -10.82
C LEU A 99 2.17 -9.06 -11.40
N ALA A 100 3.40 -9.27 -10.92
CA ALA A 100 4.58 -8.58 -11.41
C ALA A 100 4.82 -8.86 -12.90
N VAL A 101 4.63 -10.10 -13.34
CA VAL A 101 4.74 -10.49 -14.76
C VAL A 101 3.61 -9.85 -15.58
N ALA A 102 2.38 -9.90 -15.09
CA ALA A 102 1.23 -9.34 -15.81
C ALA A 102 1.33 -7.83 -15.98
N LEU A 103 1.79 -7.13 -14.98
CA LEU A 103 1.92 -5.66 -14.97
C LEU A 103 3.26 -5.18 -15.53
N ASP A 104 4.31 -6.01 -15.44
CA ASP A 104 5.69 -5.67 -15.82
C ASP A 104 6.26 -4.47 -15.02
N TRP A 105 5.97 -4.45 -13.73
CA TRP A 105 6.61 -3.57 -12.76
C TRP A 105 6.73 -4.22 -11.38
N PRO A 106 7.61 -3.70 -10.52
CA PRO A 106 7.86 -4.29 -9.21
C PRO A 106 6.61 -4.42 -8.34
N GLN A 107 6.59 -5.48 -7.52
CA GLN A 107 5.61 -5.68 -6.45
C GLN A 107 6.36 -5.91 -5.14
N GLU A 108 5.83 -5.43 -4.06
CA GLU A 108 6.34 -5.66 -2.71
C GLU A 108 5.32 -6.43 -1.90
N VAL A 109 5.77 -7.41 -1.13
CA VAL A 109 4.90 -8.31 -0.36
C VAL A 109 5.11 -8.08 1.13
N HIS A 110 4.04 -7.76 1.82
CA HIS A 110 4.01 -7.61 3.27
C HIS A 110 3.10 -8.65 3.89
N ARG A 111 3.56 -9.35 4.92
CA ARG A 111 2.70 -10.21 5.72
C ARG A 111 2.07 -9.40 6.85
N PHE A 112 0.75 -9.47 6.97
CA PHE A 112 0.08 -8.92 8.12
C PHE A 112 0.36 -9.76 9.37
N PRO A 113 0.68 -9.15 10.52
CA PRO A 113 0.84 -9.88 11.77
C PRO A 113 -0.48 -10.58 12.16
N GLY A 114 -0.39 -11.83 12.64
CA GLY A 114 -1.54 -12.58 13.13
C GLY A 114 -2.18 -11.97 14.38
N PRO A 115 -3.38 -12.47 14.77
CA PRO A 115 -4.07 -12.04 15.97
C PRO A 115 -3.22 -12.31 17.20
N GLY A 116 -2.67 -11.58 17.94
CA GLY A 116 -1.78 -11.78 19.10
C GLY A 116 -0.36 -11.29 18.90
N GLN A 117 0.07 -11.05 17.66
CA GLN A 117 1.31 -10.34 17.36
C GLN A 117 1.04 -8.85 17.07
N ARG A 118 -0.23 -8.45 17.18
CA ARG A 118 -0.66 -7.11 16.85
C ARG A 118 -0.27 -6.11 17.92
N GLN A 119 0.32 -5.04 17.46
CA GLN A 119 0.23 -3.69 18.02
C GLN A 119 1.33 -3.27 18.98
N VAL A 120 1.75 -4.05 19.94
CA VAL A 120 2.69 -3.51 20.95
C VAL A 120 4.12 -3.51 20.41
N THR A 121 4.52 -4.57 19.73
CA THR A 121 5.91 -4.73 19.27
C THR A 121 6.21 -3.92 18.00
N ALA A 122 5.28 -3.85 17.06
CA ALA A 122 5.48 -3.12 15.81
C ALA A 122 5.46 -1.61 16.04
N LEU A 123 4.49 -1.11 16.80
CA LEU A 123 4.40 0.30 17.14
C LEU A 123 5.61 0.77 17.99
N HIS A 124 6.02 -0.02 18.97
CA HIS A 124 7.22 0.25 19.76
C HIS A 124 8.50 0.19 18.94
N ARG A 125 8.59 -0.69 17.94
CA ARG A 125 9.75 -0.79 17.06
C ARG A 125 9.84 0.42 16.13
N VAL A 126 8.73 0.85 15.56
CA VAL A 126 8.66 2.05 14.72
C VAL A 126 9.00 3.31 15.53
N LEU A 127 8.44 3.45 16.73
CA LEU A 127 8.72 4.58 17.61
C LEU A 127 10.18 4.62 18.10
N ARG A 128 10.83 3.46 18.24
CA ARG A 128 12.25 3.37 18.66
C ARG A 128 13.22 3.56 17.49
N SER A 129 12.87 3.15 16.28
CA SER A 129 13.77 3.22 15.12
C SER A 129 13.83 4.61 14.49
N HIS A 130 12.82 5.43 14.69
CA HIS A 130 12.75 6.76 14.09
C HIS A 130 13.11 7.90 15.05
N GLY A 131 13.59 7.62 16.25
CA GLY A 131 13.78 8.65 17.25
C GLY A 131 12.49 9.41 17.52
N ARG A 132 12.35 10.13 18.61
CA ARG A 132 11.23 11.04 18.82
C ARG A 132 11.08 11.90 17.57
N PRO A 133 9.89 11.95 16.93
CA PRO A 133 9.67 12.95 15.90
C PRO A 133 10.00 14.29 16.53
N ASP A 134 10.92 15.02 15.93
CA ASP A 134 11.19 16.40 16.33
C ASP A 134 9.85 17.14 16.21
N ASN A 135 9.29 17.47 17.34
CA ASN A 135 8.00 18.15 17.45
C ASN A 135 8.05 19.59 16.91
N ARG A 136 9.06 19.88 16.10
CA ARG A 136 9.23 21.08 15.30
C ARG A 136 8.66 20.89 13.91
N GLY A 137 7.41 20.47 13.83
CA GLY A 137 6.65 20.46 12.59
C GLY A 137 6.48 21.88 12.02
N PRO A 138 6.10 21.98 10.74
CA PRO A 138 6.01 23.26 10.00
C PRO A 138 4.94 24.25 10.49
N PHE A 139 4.29 24.00 11.61
CA PHE A 139 3.34 24.90 12.22
C PHE A 139 4.03 25.92 13.15
N ARG A 140 5.01 26.67 12.63
CA ARG A 140 5.31 27.98 13.22
C ARG A 140 4.21 28.92 12.78
N GLN A 141 3.31 29.22 13.71
CA GLN A 141 2.41 30.36 13.59
C GLN A 141 3.23 31.60 13.21
N ARG A 142 2.98 32.13 12.04
CA ARG A 142 3.38 33.52 11.76
C ARG A 142 2.48 34.42 12.64
N ARG A 143 3.11 35.13 13.53
CA ARG A 143 2.50 36.29 14.16
C ARG A 143 2.38 37.41 13.10
#